data_eada4dd60a474e3743e49307cc3913d2
#
_entry.id   eada4dd60a474e3743e49307cc3913d2
#
_cell.length_a   1.000
_cell.length_b   1.000
_cell.length_c   1.000
_cell.angle_alpha   90.00
_cell.angle_beta   90.00
_cell.angle_gamma   90.00
#
_symmetry.space_group_name_H-M   'P 1'
#
loop_
_entity.id
_entity.type
_entity.pdbx_description
1 polymer ?
#
loop_
_entity_poly.entity_id
_entity_poly.type
_entity_poly.pdbx_seq_one_letter_code
_entity_poly.pdbx_strand_id
1 'polypeptide(L)'
;ALPICNDGLYSLSFSLSTGLTKSGWALSVLGAKRWGDGYIQGTNFEGYNWFVNISKRINDRHQLSLTAFGAPQKHAQRHALDDGLKIEEWQKAKNFMGEKDMYRYNAEYGFDKNGRQRYSHFNEYHKPQISLNHQWQIDYKSSLSTALYMSIGRGSGYSGQGRTSADRNMWKGTNYGVLNTTFRNPDGTFAYDKIQEMNAASPDGSRMIMSKSNNNHMWYGLLSTYTNQISKSLELSAGIDVRYYIGEHNNEIIDLYD
;
A
#
# COMPACT_ATOMS: atom_id res chain seq x y z
N ALA A 1 -15.50 -14.92 -7.66
CA ALA A 1 -16.41 -13.83 -8.03
C ALA A 1 -15.66 -12.78 -8.84
N LEU A 2 -16.30 -12.22 -9.85
CA LEU A 2 -15.74 -11.15 -10.70
C LEU A 2 -16.74 -9.99 -10.72
N PRO A 3 -16.76 -9.12 -9.69
CA PRO A 3 -17.56 -7.92 -9.73
C PRO A 3 -16.94 -6.89 -10.67
N ILE A 4 -17.76 -6.29 -11.51
CA ILE A 4 -17.44 -5.14 -12.36
C ILE A 4 -18.20 -3.96 -11.78
N CYS A 5 -17.48 -2.91 -11.41
CA CYS A 5 -18.04 -1.70 -10.81
C CYS A 5 -17.71 -0.47 -11.66
N ASN A 6 -18.20 0.69 -11.23
CA ASN A 6 -17.87 1.96 -11.87
C ASN A 6 -16.35 2.24 -11.80
N ASP A 7 -15.87 3.16 -12.62
CA ASP A 7 -14.48 3.64 -12.64
C ASP A 7 -13.43 2.55 -12.93
N GLY A 8 -13.80 1.57 -13.78
CA GLY A 8 -12.89 0.51 -14.21
C GLY A 8 -12.45 -0.45 -13.10
N LEU A 9 -13.17 -0.51 -11.97
CA LEU A 9 -12.85 -1.44 -10.89
C LEU A 9 -13.18 -2.88 -11.27
N TYR A 10 -12.17 -3.73 -11.21
CA TYR A 10 -12.27 -5.18 -11.37
C TYR A 10 -11.75 -5.88 -10.13
N SER A 11 -12.35 -7.01 -9.81
CA SER A 11 -11.88 -7.88 -8.73
C SER A 11 -12.06 -9.34 -9.11
N LEU A 12 -11.02 -10.13 -8.95
CA LEU A 12 -11.04 -11.58 -9.14
C LEU A 12 -10.56 -12.23 -7.86
N SER A 13 -11.28 -13.24 -7.36
CA SER A 13 -10.87 -13.96 -6.16
C SER A 13 -11.24 -15.43 -6.25
N PHE A 14 -10.45 -16.24 -5.59
CA PHE A 14 -10.73 -17.65 -5.33
C PHE A 14 -10.36 -18.01 -3.90
N SER A 15 -11.03 -19.01 -3.36
CA SER A 15 -10.68 -19.61 -2.08
C SER A 15 -10.93 -21.10 -2.13
N LEU A 16 -10.09 -21.85 -1.45
CA LEU A 16 -10.18 -23.30 -1.32
C LEU A 16 -9.88 -23.69 0.13
N SER A 17 -10.68 -24.60 0.69
CA SER A 17 -10.41 -25.19 1.99
C SER A 17 -10.78 -26.67 1.96
N THR A 18 -9.88 -27.52 2.49
CA THR A 18 -10.12 -28.95 2.54
C THR A 18 -10.99 -29.37 3.72
N GLY A 19 -11.14 -28.49 4.73
CA GLY A 19 -11.57 -28.91 6.06
C GLY A 19 -10.54 -29.84 6.73
N LEU A 20 -10.89 -30.35 7.90
CA LEU A 20 -10.04 -31.29 8.64
C LEU A 20 -10.18 -32.71 8.05
N THR A 21 -9.09 -33.22 7.55
CA THR A 21 -9.03 -34.62 7.01
C THR A 21 -8.99 -35.66 8.15
N LYS A 22 -9.26 -36.91 7.82
CA LYS A 22 -9.14 -38.02 8.77
C LYS A 22 -7.72 -38.16 9.35
N SER A 23 -6.70 -37.80 8.59
CA SER A 23 -5.31 -37.77 9.04
C SER A 23 -4.94 -36.56 9.86
N GLY A 24 -5.88 -35.67 10.17
CA GLY A 24 -5.69 -34.49 11.01
C GLY A 24 -5.05 -33.26 10.28
N TRP A 25 -5.01 -33.26 8.97
CA TRP A 25 -4.53 -32.11 8.19
C TRP A 25 -5.70 -31.23 7.73
N ALA A 26 -5.46 -29.94 7.64
CA ALA A 26 -6.32 -28.98 6.96
C ALA A 26 -5.47 -28.00 6.16
N LEU A 27 -5.95 -27.63 4.98
CA LEU A 27 -5.36 -26.63 4.11
C LEU A 27 -6.42 -25.58 3.76
N SER A 28 -6.07 -24.32 3.84
CA SER A 28 -6.87 -23.21 3.31
C SER A 28 -5.99 -22.29 2.49
N VAL A 29 -6.47 -21.91 1.30
CA VAL A 29 -5.78 -21.02 0.38
C VAL A 29 -6.77 -19.98 -0.14
N LEU A 30 -6.32 -18.72 -0.24
CA LEU A 30 -7.05 -17.63 -0.87
C LEU A 30 -6.10 -16.85 -1.78
N GLY A 31 -6.60 -16.48 -2.95
CA GLY A 31 -5.96 -15.55 -3.85
C GLY A 31 -6.97 -14.53 -4.36
N ALA A 32 -6.58 -13.27 -4.44
CA ALA A 32 -7.40 -12.22 -5.03
C ALA A 32 -6.53 -11.19 -5.74
N LYS A 33 -7.07 -10.62 -6.82
CA LYS A 33 -6.54 -9.44 -7.50
C LYS A 33 -7.65 -8.39 -7.60
N ARG A 34 -7.28 -7.14 -7.33
CA ARG A 34 -8.10 -5.96 -7.56
C ARG A 34 -7.32 -4.95 -8.36
N TRP A 35 -7.96 -4.32 -9.34
CA TRP A 35 -7.34 -3.26 -10.14
C TRP A 35 -8.39 -2.33 -10.70
N GLY A 36 -8.01 -1.12 -11.05
CA GLY A 36 -8.91 -0.13 -11.62
C GLY A 36 -8.22 1.20 -11.90
N ASP A 37 -8.96 2.07 -12.60
CA ASP A 37 -8.47 3.41 -12.95
C ASP A 37 -8.59 4.42 -11.80
N GLY A 38 -9.44 4.10 -10.80
CA GLY A 38 -9.74 4.98 -9.69
C GLY A 38 -10.78 6.05 -10.02
N TYR A 39 -11.45 6.57 -8.99
CA TYR A 39 -12.47 7.63 -9.13
C TYR A 39 -11.84 8.96 -9.53
N ILE A 40 -10.66 9.28 -9.00
CA ILE A 40 -9.90 10.48 -9.31
C ILE A 40 -9.04 10.23 -10.55
N GLN A 41 -8.92 11.22 -11.41
CA GLN A 41 -8.12 11.18 -12.63
C GLN A 41 -6.67 10.73 -12.33
N GLY A 42 -6.22 9.67 -13.01
CA GLY A 42 -4.86 9.16 -12.88
C GLY A 42 -4.52 8.44 -11.57
N THR A 43 -5.52 8.07 -10.76
CA THR A 43 -5.30 7.34 -9.50
C THR A 43 -5.49 5.82 -9.65
N ASN A 44 -4.99 5.27 -10.75
CA ASN A 44 -5.03 3.85 -11.01
C ASN A 44 -4.32 3.05 -9.90
N PHE A 45 -4.84 1.88 -9.64
CA PHE A 45 -4.34 1.00 -8.60
C PHE A 45 -4.36 -0.46 -9.02
N GLU A 46 -3.49 -1.24 -8.40
CA GLU A 46 -3.44 -2.69 -8.51
C GLU A 46 -3.06 -3.27 -7.15
N GLY A 47 -3.80 -4.27 -6.71
CA GLY A 47 -3.54 -4.95 -5.45
C GLY A 47 -3.85 -6.42 -5.53
N TYR A 48 -3.12 -7.20 -4.74
CA TYR A 48 -3.29 -8.63 -4.59
C TYR A 48 -3.48 -8.96 -3.12
N ASN A 49 -4.23 -10.02 -2.84
CA ASN A 49 -4.27 -10.63 -1.53
C ASN A 49 -3.99 -12.12 -1.69
N TRP A 50 -3.14 -12.64 -0.85
CA TRP A 50 -2.89 -14.07 -0.78
C TRP A 50 -2.84 -14.53 0.67
N PHE A 51 -3.34 -15.72 0.89
CA PHE A 51 -3.36 -16.38 2.19
C PHE A 51 -3.19 -17.88 2.03
N VAL A 52 -2.37 -18.44 2.88
CA VAL A 52 -2.18 -19.90 2.99
C VAL A 52 -2.16 -20.26 4.47
N ASN A 53 -2.94 -21.26 4.83
CA ASN A 53 -2.86 -21.88 6.15
C ASN A 53 -2.77 -23.40 5.98
N ILE A 54 -1.79 -23.99 6.62
CA ILE A 54 -1.63 -25.44 6.74
C ILE A 54 -1.68 -25.78 8.22
N SER A 55 -2.66 -26.59 8.62
CA SER A 55 -2.86 -26.98 10.00
C SER A 55 -2.74 -28.50 10.16
N LYS A 56 -2.19 -28.92 11.28
CA LYS A 56 -2.08 -30.30 11.69
C LYS A 56 -2.59 -30.47 13.11
N ARG A 57 -3.67 -31.21 13.28
CA ARG A 57 -4.08 -31.75 14.57
C ARG A 57 -3.23 -32.98 14.85
N ILE A 58 -2.27 -32.89 15.76
CA ILE A 58 -1.35 -33.98 16.10
C ILE A 58 -2.09 -35.02 16.93
N ASN A 59 -2.84 -34.56 17.92
CA ASN A 59 -3.72 -35.31 18.79
C ASN A 59 -4.78 -34.38 19.41
N ASP A 60 -5.54 -34.85 20.39
CA ASP A 60 -6.60 -34.04 21.02
C ASP A 60 -6.10 -32.87 21.86
N ARG A 61 -4.80 -32.84 22.16
CA ARG A 61 -4.18 -31.78 22.98
C ARG A 61 -3.30 -30.84 22.18
N HIS A 62 -2.80 -31.24 21.01
CA HIS A 62 -1.81 -30.48 20.26
C HIS A 62 -2.24 -30.23 18.83
N GLN A 63 -2.26 -28.98 18.45
CA GLN A 63 -2.44 -28.52 17.08
C GLN A 63 -1.33 -27.56 16.69
N LEU A 64 -0.76 -27.75 15.51
CA LEU A 64 0.15 -26.82 14.85
C LEU A 64 -0.51 -26.21 13.63
N SER A 65 -0.23 -24.95 13.35
CA SER A 65 -0.57 -24.31 12.07
C SER A 65 0.50 -23.38 11.59
N LEU A 66 0.82 -23.47 10.32
CA LEU A 66 1.63 -22.52 9.59
C LEU A 66 0.69 -21.63 8.78
N THR A 67 0.72 -20.32 9.07
CA THR A 67 -0.07 -19.30 8.39
C THR A 67 0.84 -18.32 7.70
N ALA A 68 0.58 -18.05 6.42
CA ALA A 68 1.27 -17.02 5.66
C ALA A 68 0.26 -16.20 4.88
N PHE A 69 0.42 -14.87 4.86
CA PHE A 69 -0.44 -13.98 4.08
C PHE A 69 0.29 -12.71 3.68
N GLY A 70 -0.26 -12.04 2.67
CA GLY A 70 0.26 -10.76 2.22
C GLY A 70 -0.70 -10.07 1.25
N ALA A 71 -0.49 -8.77 1.10
CA ALA A 71 -1.30 -7.91 0.25
C ALA A 71 -0.39 -6.92 -0.50
N PRO A 72 0.38 -7.38 -1.53
CA PRO A 72 1.14 -6.46 -2.36
C PRO A 72 0.19 -5.52 -3.10
N GLN A 73 0.50 -4.24 -3.07
CA GLN A 73 -0.31 -3.24 -3.76
C GLN A 73 0.53 -2.07 -4.24
N LYS A 74 0.03 -1.43 -5.29
CA LYS A 74 0.55 -0.18 -5.85
C LYS A 74 -0.61 0.71 -6.26
N HIS A 75 -0.48 2.01 -6.03
CA HIS A 75 -1.51 2.96 -6.41
C HIS A 75 -0.94 4.37 -6.58
N ALA A 76 -1.46 5.06 -7.57
CA ALA A 76 -1.24 6.48 -7.73
C ALA A 76 -2.16 7.29 -6.79
N GLN A 77 -1.76 8.51 -6.49
CA GLN A 77 -2.46 9.39 -5.57
C GLN A 77 -2.67 10.78 -6.18
N ARG A 78 -3.65 11.49 -5.67
CA ARG A 78 -3.76 12.94 -5.77
C ARG A 78 -3.24 13.54 -4.47
N HIS A 79 -2.27 14.45 -4.55
CA HIS A 79 -1.82 15.19 -3.38
C HIS A 79 -2.97 16.07 -2.88
N ALA A 80 -3.43 15.88 -1.68
CA ALA A 80 -4.73 16.41 -1.30
C ALA A 80 -4.78 17.15 0.03
N LEU A 81 -3.84 16.94 0.95
CA LEU A 81 -4.17 17.25 2.33
C LEU A 81 -3.94 18.72 2.71
N ASP A 82 -2.87 19.34 2.24
CA ASP A 82 -2.53 20.70 2.64
C ASP A 82 -2.81 21.76 1.55
N ASP A 83 -3.13 21.32 0.34
CA ASP A 83 -3.27 22.14 -0.85
C ASP A 83 -4.58 21.84 -1.61
N GLY A 84 -5.69 21.62 -0.90
CA GLY A 84 -7.01 21.52 -1.53
C GLY A 84 -7.26 22.72 -2.44
N LEU A 85 -7.82 22.50 -3.64
CA LEU A 85 -8.10 23.57 -4.58
C LEU A 85 -9.10 24.59 -4.00
N LYS A 86 -8.84 25.86 -4.18
CA LYS A 86 -9.79 26.93 -3.91
C LYS A 86 -10.98 26.86 -4.86
N ILE A 87 -12.07 27.50 -4.50
CA ILE A 87 -13.33 27.47 -5.28
C ILE A 87 -13.10 27.94 -6.71
N GLU A 88 -12.31 28.98 -6.90
CA GLU A 88 -11.98 29.53 -8.22
C GLU A 88 -11.21 28.52 -9.08
N GLU A 89 -10.36 27.72 -8.45
CA GLU A 89 -9.58 26.69 -9.14
C GLU A 89 -10.44 25.48 -9.53
N TRP A 90 -11.46 25.15 -8.74
CA TRP A 90 -12.48 24.17 -9.15
C TRP A 90 -13.28 24.64 -10.36
N GLN A 91 -13.51 25.94 -10.52
CA GLN A 91 -14.11 26.48 -11.74
C GLN A 91 -13.20 26.26 -12.97
N LYS A 92 -11.87 26.37 -12.80
CA LYS A 92 -10.92 26.00 -13.87
C LYS A 92 -10.97 24.50 -14.17
N ALA A 93 -11.00 23.66 -13.14
CA ALA A 93 -11.15 22.22 -13.30
C ALA A 93 -12.44 21.84 -14.05
N LYS A 94 -13.53 22.58 -13.83
CA LYS A 94 -14.76 22.44 -14.63
C LYS A 94 -14.52 22.69 -16.13
N ASN A 95 -13.68 23.66 -16.48
CA ASN A 95 -13.35 23.94 -17.86
C ASN A 95 -12.52 22.81 -18.50
N PHE A 96 -11.69 22.10 -17.73
CA PHE A 96 -10.90 20.98 -18.22
C PHE A 96 -11.71 19.67 -18.36
N MET A 97 -12.57 19.39 -17.41
CA MET A 97 -13.25 18.09 -17.28
C MET A 97 -14.75 18.12 -17.48
N GLY A 98 -15.36 19.30 -17.54
CA GLY A 98 -16.80 19.48 -17.50
C GLY A 98 -17.35 19.52 -16.07
N GLU A 99 -18.57 20.02 -15.93
CA GLU A 99 -19.22 20.26 -14.63
C GLU A 99 -19.39 18.97 -13.80
N LYS A 100 -19.74 17.88 -14.46
CA LYS A 100 -20.04 16.60 -13.82
C LYS A 100 -18.81 15.95 -13.20
N ASP A 101 -17.66 16.10 -13.85
CA ASP A 101 -16.41 15.39 -13.48
C ASP A 101 -15.35 16.30 -12.86
N MET A 102 -15.63 17.59 -12.62
CA MET A 102 -14.65 18.53 -12.12
C MET A 102 -13.98 18.09 -10.79
N TYR A 103 -14.72 17.43 -9.90
CA TYR A 103 -14.16 16.96 -8.62
C TYR A 103 -13.26 15.71 -8.76
N ARG A 104 -13.25 15.10 -9.92
CA ARG A 104 -12.33 14.02 -10.29
C ARG A 104 -10.97 14.54 -10.77
N TYR A 105 -10.86 15.83 -11.01
CA TYR A 105 -9.64 16.47 -11.49
C TYR A 105 -8.46 16.24 -10.55
N ASN A 106 -7.31 15.94 -11.14
CA ASN A 106 -6.05 15.75 -10.43
C ASN A 106 -5.00 16.69 -11.04
N ALA A 107 -4.53 17.64 -10.25
CA ALA A 107 -3.57 18.66 -10.67
C ALA A 107 -2.19 18.10 -11.07
N GLU A 108 -1.91 16.83 -10.70
CA GLU A 108 -0.66 16.12 -10.99
C GLU A 108 -0.79 15.13 -12.15
N TYR A 109 -2.00 14.94 -12.67
CA TYR A 109 -2.23 14.05 -13.78
C TYR A 109 -1.66 14.60 -15.07
N GLY A 110 -0.78 13.83 -15.72
CA GLY A 110 -0.17 14.27 -16.97
C GLY A 110 0.79 13.25 -17.56
N PHE A 111 1.50 13.70 -18.60
CA PHE A 111 2.29 12.83 -19.47
C PHE A 111 3.68 13.40 -19.72
N ASP A 112 4.63 12.53 -20.00
CA ASP A 112 5.97 12.89 -20.46
C ASP A 112 6.01 13.13 -21.97
N LYS A 113 7.19 13.51 -22.50
CA LYS A 113 7.44 13.75 -23.93
C LYS A 113 7.10 12.55 -24.85
N ASN A 114 7.00 11.34 -24.27
CA ASN A 114 6.67 10.11 -25.02
C ASN A 114 5.19 9.73 -24.90
N GLY A 115 4.36 10.58 -24.31
CA GLY A 115 2.94 10.31 -24.05
C GLY A 115 2.69 9.27 -22.96
N ARG A 116 3.68 8.96 -22.10
CA ARG A 116 3.51 8.05 -20.98
C ARG A 116 2.99 8.81 -19.77
N GLN A 117 1.95 8.29 -19.15
CA GLN A 117 1.45 8.83 -17.88
C GLN A 117 2.55 8.76 -16.81
N ARG A 118 2.76 9.87 -16.13
CA ARG A 118 3.72 10.00 -15.03
C ARG A 118 2.99 10.29 -13.73
N TYR A 119 3.69 10.07 -12.63
CA TYR A 119 3.14 10.23 -11.29
C TYR A 119 4.10 11.06 -10.46
N SER A 120 3.62 12.08 -9.78
CA SER A 120 4.38 12.77 -8.72
C SER A 120 4.16 12.13 -7.35
N HIS A 121 3.02 11.47 -7.16
CA HIS A 121 2.72 10.72 -5.95
C HIS A 121 2.22 9.31 -6.30
N PHE A 122 2.96 8.33 -5.85
CA PHE A 122 2.70 6.91 -6.08
C PHE A 122 3.20 6.10 -4.90
N ASN A 123 2.44 5.11 -4.46
CA ASN A 123 2.84 4.20 -3.40
C ASN A 123 2.82 2.75 -3.89
N GLU A 124 3.80 1.99 -3.42
CA GLU A 124 3.83 0.54 -3.56
C GLU A 124 4.31 -0.10 -2.28
N TYR A 125 3.70 -1.17 -1.86
CA TYR A 125 4.16 -1.91 -0.70
C TYR A 125 3.68 -3.35 -0.66
N HIS A 126 4.47 -4.18 0.02
CA HIS A 126 4.14 -5.54 0.38
C HIS A 126 4.70 -5.86 1.76
N LYS A 127 3.83 -6.20 2.69
CA LYS A 127 4.17 -6.50 4.10
C LYS A 127 3.64 -7.89 4.46
N PRO A 128 4.24 -8.98 3.93
CA PRO A 128 3.82 -10.32 4.25
C PRO A 128 4.12 -10.67 5.70
N GLN A 129 3.32 -11.56 6.23
CA GLN A 129 3.54 -12.15 7.55
C GLN A 129 3.47 -13.67 7.45
N ILE A 130 4.36 -14.34 8.18
CA ILE A 130 4.38 -15.78 8.36
C ILE A 130 4.35 -16.07 9.86
N SER A 131 3.53 -17.01 10.29
CA SER A 131 3.48 -17.43 11.69
C SER A 131 3.35 -18.94 11.83
N LEU A 132 4.09 -19.50 12.75
CA LEU A 132 3.93 -20.86 13.24
C LEU A 132 3.23 -20.80 14.60
N ASN A 133 2.03 -21.36 14.66
CA ASN A 133 1.19 -21.33 15.84
C ASN A 133 1.05 -22.74 16.43
N HIS A 134 1.21 -22.84 17.73
CA HIS A 134 1.00 -24.05 18.49
C HIS A 134 -0.09 -23.82 19.54
N GLN A 135 -1.11 -24.65 19.50
CA GLN A 135 -2.15 -24.74 20.52
C GLN A 135 -1.95 -26.00 21.33
N TRP A 136 -1.79 -25.84 22.64
CA TRP A 136 -1.65 -26.96 23.58
C TRP A 136 -2.74 -26.90 24.64
N GLN A 137 -3.65 -27.87 24.62
CA GLN A 137 -4.62 -28.13 25.68
C GLN A 137 -3.92 -28.98 26.76
N ILE A 138 -3.41 -28.36 27.81
CA ILE A 138 -2.62 -29.03 28.87
C ILE A 138 -3.52 -30.00 29.62
N ASP A 139 -4.68 -29.50 30.05
CA ASP A 139 -5.75 -30.26 30.70
C ASP A 139 -7.13 -29.60 30.42
N TYR A 140 -8.19 -30.05 31.09
CA TYR A 140 -9.54 -29.51 30.87
C TYR A 140 -9.73 -28.07 31.34
N LYS A 141 -8.79 -27.49 32.11
CA LYS A 141 -8.82 -26.10 32.60
C LYS A 141 -7.77 -25.23 31.98
N SER A 142 -6.69 -25.81 31.47
CA SER A 142 -5.48 -25.04 31.12
C SER A 142 -5.09 -25.24 29.67
N SER A 143 -4.75 -24.13 29.03
CA SER A 143 -4.22 -24.11 27.67
C SER A 143 -3.03 -23.18 27.52
N LEU A 144 -2.16 -23.46 26.55
CA LEU A 144 -1.04 -22.64 26.14
C LEU A 144 -1.10 -22.42 24.63
N SER A 145 -1.17 -21.16 24.22
CA SER A 145 -1.11 -20.75 22.84
C SER A 145 0.21 -20.03 22.57
N THR A 146 0.98 -20.53 21.63
CA THR A 146 2.28 -19.94 21.28
C THR A 146 2.35 -19.68 19.79
N ALA A 147 2.77 -18.48 19.42
CA ALA A 147 3.00 -18.07 18.04
C ALA A 147 4.42 -17.53 17.87
N LEU A 148 5.18 -18.14 16.94
CA LEU A 148 6.39 -17.55 16.36
C LEU A 148 5.99 -16.88 15.07
N TYR A 149 6.36 -15.63 14.86
CA TYR A 149 6.02 -14.92 13.65
C TYR A 149 7.16 -14.08 13.12
N MET A 150 7.12 -13.82 11.80
CA MET A 150 8.01 -12.90 11.13
C MET A 150 7.27 -12.11 10.06
N SER A 151 7.72 -10.89 9.80
CA SER A 151 7.30 -10.07 8.67
C SER A 151 8.52 -9.40 8.04
N ILE A 152 8.61 -9.48 6.72
CA ILE A 152 9.63 -8.78 5.92
C ILE A 152 8.88 -7.84 4.99
N GLY A 153 8.70 -6.60 5.44
CA GLY A 153 7.95 -5.59 4.73
C GLY A 153 8.84 -4.73 3.83
N ARG A 154 8.38 -4.50 2.62
CA ARG A 154 8.95 -3.51 1.71
C ARG A 154 7.85 -2.53 1.33
N GLY A 155 8.17 -1.24 1.38
CA GLY A 155 7.23 -0.20 1.02
C GLY A 155 7.94 1.06 0.60
N SER A 156 7.34 1.77 -0.36
CA SER A 156 7.90 3.01 -0.84
C SER A 156 6.84 3.94 -1.37
N GLY A 157 7.13 5.25 -1.26
CA GLY A 157 6.37 6.31 -1.86
C GLY A 157 7.24 7.12 -2.81
N TYR A 158 6.71 7.50 -3.96
CA TYR A 158 7.37 8.43 -4.85
C TYR A 158 7.29 9.84 -4.27
N SER A 159 8.40 10.57 -4.38
CA SER A 159 8.54 11.93 -3.86
C SER A 159 9.35 12.75 -4.84
N GLY A 160 8.68 13.72 -5.45
CA GLY A 160 9.36 14.72 -6.28
C GLY A 160 10.32 15.57 -5.43
N GLN A 161 11.53 15.71 -5.89
CA GLN A 161 12.57 16.53 -5.27
C GLN A 161 12.94 17.68 -6.19
N GLY A 162 13.47 18.76 -5.61
CA GLY A 162 13.92 19.93 -6.34
C GLY A 162 15.10 20.59 -5.65
N ARG A 163 15.92 21.33 -6.41
CA ARG A 163 17.05 22.07 -5.87
C ARG A 163 16.64 23.13 -4.87
N THR A 164 15.46 23.70 -5.07
CA THR A 164 14.87 24.68 -4.16
C THR A 164 13.55 24.15 -3.62
N SER A 165 13.06 24.77 -2.52
CA SER A 165 11.71 24.47 -2.00
C SER A 165 10.62 24.82 -3.03
N ALA A 166 10.83 25.84 -3.87
CA ALA A 166 9.91 26.19 -4.94
C ALA A 166 9.85 25.08 -6.01
N ASP A 167 11.00 24.57 -6.47
CA ASP A 167 11.06 23.47 -7.43
C ASP A 167 10.38 22.19 -6.85
N ARG A 168 10.64 21.89 -5.58
CA ARG A 168 9.99 20.75 -4.90
C ARG A 168 8.47 20.91 -4.84
N ASN A 169 7.96 22.11 -4.52
CA ASN A 169 6.52 22.33 -4.42
C ASN A 169 5.81 22.25 -5.77
N MET A 170 6.52 22.42 -6.88
CA MET A 170 5.91 22.33 -8.21
C MET A 170 5.40 20.95 -8.55
N TRP A 171 5.97 19.88 -7.94
CA TRP A 171 5.48 18.51 -8.09
C TRP A 171 4.05 18.28 -7.62
N LYS A 172 3.54 19.16 -6.75
CA LYS A 172 2.18 19.05 -6.23
C LYS A 172 1.11 19.47 -7.23
N GLY A 173 1.49 20.08 -8.35
CA GLY A 173 0.56 20.66 -9.30
C GLY A 173 -0.24 21.86 -8.79
N THR A 174 -0.08 22.20 -7.51
CA THR A 174 -0.74 23.33 -6.83
C THR A 174 0.22 24.03 -5.89
N ASN A 175 -0.12 25.27 -5.53
CA ASN A 175 0.56 26.05 -4.50
C ASN A 175 -0.49 26.81 -3.68
N TYR A 176 -0.65 26.48 -2.39
CA TYR A 176 -1.68 27.05 -1.50
C TYR A 176 -3.09 27.03 -2.11
N GLY A 177 -3.45 25.90 -2.73
CA GLY A 177 -4.76 25.70 -3.35
C GLY A 177 -4.97 26.37 -4.70
N VAL A 178 -3.92 26.96 -5.29
CA VAL A 178 -3.92 27.55 -6.63
C VAL A 178 -3.17 26.63 -7.59
N LEU A 179 -3.75 26.36 -8.76
CA LEU A 179 -3.11 25.54 -9.77
C LEU A 179 -1.79 26.16 -10.25
N ASN A 180 -0.74 25.33 -10.24
CA ASN A 180 0.54 25.71 -10.83
C ASN A 180 0.39 25.85 -12.35
N THR A 181 0.77 27.01 -12.89
CA THR A 181 0.68 27.32 -14.33
C THR A 181 1.96 27.03 -15.10
N THR A 182 3.11 26.92 -14.40
CA THR A 182 4.41 26.71 -15.04
C THR A 182 4.48 25.36 -15.80
N PHE A 183 3.99 24.30 -15.14
CA PHE A 183 3.95 22.95 -15.70
C PHE A 183 2.51 22.52 -15.96
N ARG A 184 1.71 23.36 -16.58
CA ARG A 184 0.31 23.11 -16.90
C ARG A 184 0.07 23.27 -18.40
N ASN A 185 -0.53 22.25 -19.00
CA ASN A 185 -1.01 22.30 -20.38
C ASN A 185 -2.37 23.01 -20.46
N PRO A 186 -2.76 23.52 -21.65
CA PRO A 186 -4.08 24.17 -21.84
C PRO A 186 -5.27 23.27 -21.52
N ASP A 187 -5.12 21.96 -21.65
CA ASP A 187 -6.15 20.95 -21.33
C ASP A 187 -6.22 20.62 -19.83
N GLY A 188 -5.41 21.27 -19.01
CA GLY A 188 -5.36 21.07 -17.58
C GLY A 188 -4.44 19.93 -17.10
N THR A 189 -3.81 19.19 -17.99
CA THR A 189 -2.85 18.15 -17.61
C THR A 189 -1.53 18.73 -17.10
N PHE A 190 -0.85 18.00 -16.23
CA PHE A 190 0.47 18.38 -15.73
C PHE A 190 1.54 18.06 -16.79
N ALA A 191 2.36 19.02 -17.12
CA ALA A 191 3.35 18.95 -18.20
C ALA A 191 4.69 18.40 -17.72
N TYR A 192 4.81 17.08 -17.56
CA TYR A 192 6.07 16.43 -17.21
C TYR A 192 7.14 16.57 -18.30
N ASP A 193 6.74 16.71 -19.56
CA ASP A 193 7.61 17.03 -20.68
C ASP A 193 8.36 18.35 -20.50
N LYS A 194 7.71 19.38 -19.96
CA LYS A 194 8.38 20.67 -19.65
C LYS A 194 9.41 20.56 -18.54
N ILE A 195 9.23 19.63 -17.58
CA ILE A 195 10.27 19.36 -16.59
C ILE A 195 11.49 18.76 -17.29
N GLN A 196 11.29 17.83 -18.22
CA GLN A 196 12.36 17.22 -19.00
C GLN A 196 13.11 18.27 -19.83
N GLU A 197 12.39 19.16 -20.52
CA GLU A 197 12.99 20.26 -21.27
C GLU A 197 13.80 21.21 -20.37
N MET A 198 13.24 21.59 -19.20
CA MET A 198 13.94 22.43 -18.24
C MET A 198 15.21 21.78 -17.70
N ASN A 199 15.17 20.50 -17.37
CA ASN A 199 16.34 19.77 -16.87
C ASN A 199 17.41 19.63 -17.96
N ALA A 200 17.02 19.25 -19.17
CA ALA A 200 17.93 19.13 -20.30
C ALA A 200 18.62 20.46 -20.67
N ALA A 201 17.95 21.60 -20.48
CA ALA A 201 18.51 22.93 -20.69
C ALA A 201 19.38 23.44 -19.52
N SER A 202 19.40 22.76 -18.39
CA SER A 202 20.12 23.20 -17.19
C SER A 202 21.61 22.84 -17.26
N PRO A 203 22.54 23.82 -17.24
CA PRO A 203 23.98 23.53 -17.33
C PRO A 203 24.53 22.81 -16.08
N ASP A 204 23.83 22.90 -14.98
CA ASP A 204 24.24 22.33 -13.70
C ASP A 204 23.55 20.97 -13.39
N GLY A 205 22.91 20.34 -14.37
CA GLY A 205 22.14 19.09 -14.24
C GLY A 205 20.69 19.31 -13.79
N SER A 206 19.96 18.24 -13.53
CA SER A 206 18.53 18.25 -13.28
C SER A 206 18.14 19.10 -12.08
N ARG A 207 17.15 19.98 -12.24
CA ARG A 207 16.59 20.82 -11.19
C ARG A 207 15.48 20.14 -10.41
N MET A 208 14.69 19.32 -11.10
CA MET A 208 13.58 18.55 -10.54
C MET A 208 13.76 17.08 -10.89
N ILE A 209 13.79 16.21 -9.90
CA ILE A 209 14.00 14.78 -10.05
C ILE A 209 12.92 14.01 -9.29
N MET A 210 12.73 12.75 -9.63
CA MET A 210 11.88 11.85 -8.86
C MET A 210 12.74 10.95 -7.98
N SER A 211 12.40 10.90 -6.70
CA SER A 211 12.96 9.97 -5.74
C SER A 211 11.91 8.97 -5.26
N LYS A 212 12.38 7.88 -4.71
CA LYS A 212 11.60 6.85 -4.06
C LYS A 212 12.03 6.78 -2.59
N SER A 213 11.11 7.10 -1.69
CA SER A 213 11.33 6.98 -0.25
C SER A 213 10.98 5.55 0.17
N ASN A 214 12.00 4.75 0.47
CA ASN A 214 11.86 3.38 0.90
C ASN A 214 11.66 3.31 2.42
N ASN A 215 10.66 2.53 2.84
CA ASN A 215 10.30 2.26 4.22
C ASN A 215 10.18 0.75 4.40
N ASN A 216 11.33 0.09 4.53
CA ASN A 216 11.43 -1.34 4.70
C ASN A 216 11.48 -1.69 6.17
N HIS A 217 10.98 -2.87 6.53
CA HIS A 217 11.11 -3.37 7.87
C HIS A 217 11.24 -4.90 7.91
N MET A 218 11.86 -5.35 8.98
CA MET A 218 11.93 -6.75 9.33
C MET A 218 11.66 -6.88 10.82
N TRP A 219 10.74 -7.74 11.19
CA TRP A 219 10.43 -8.04 12.56
C TRP A 219 10.21 -9.52 12.79
N TYR A 220 10.60 -9.96 13.96
CA TYR A 220 10.41 -11.31 14.46
C TYR A 220 9.78 -11.22 15.84
N GLY A 221 8.90 -12.13 16.16
CA GLY A 221 8.28 -12.14 17.47
C GLY A 221 7.88 -13.51 17.95
N LEU A 222 7.80 -13.60 19.27
CA LEU A 222 7.25 -14.70 20.03
C LEU A 222 6.09 -14.14 20.87
N LEU A 223 4.92 -14.67 20.69
CA LEU A 223 3.78 -14.44 21.56
C LEU A 223 3.37 -15.76 22.19
N SER A 224 3.27 -15.82 23.52
CA SER A 224 2.81 -17.01 24.22
C SER A 224 1.85 -16.61 25.33
N THR A 225 0.67 -17.25 25.35
CA THR A 225 -0.39 -16.97 26.32
C THR A 225 -0.83 -18.25 27.00
N TYR A 226 -0.73 -18.29 28.31
CA TYR A 226 -1.29 -19.32 29.17
C TYR A 226 -2.64 -18.86 29.70
N THR A 227 -3.63 -19.76 29.66
CA THR A 227 -4.96 -19.52 30.21
C THR A 227 -5.33 -20.68 31.15
N ASN A 228 -5.88 -20.35 32.33
CA ASN A 228 -6.33 -21.35 33.29
C ASN A 228 -7.65 -20.95 33.93
N GLN A 229 -8.65 -21.85 33.85
CA GLN A 229 -9.92 -21.72 34.55
C GLN A 229 -9.77 -22.16 36.01
N ILE A 230 -9.41 -21.22 36.90
CA ILE A 230 -9.16 -21.51 38.32
C ILE A 230 -10.43 -21.99 39.01
N SER A 231 -11.59 -21.35 38.75
CA SER A 231 -12.89 -21.73 39.26
C SER A 231 -13.98 -21.43 38.25
N LYS A 232 -15.25 -21.77 38.52
CA LYS A 232 -16.36 -21.48 37.59
C LYS A 232 -16.53 -19.99 37.26
N SER A 233 -16.05 -19.11 38.15
CA SER A 233 -16.19 -17.65 38.03
C SER A 233 -14.83 -16.92 37.85
N LEU A 234 -13.73 -17.62 37.84
CA LEU A 234 -12.40 -16.99 37.76
C LEU A 234 -11.52 -17.68 36.72
N GLU A 235 -11.10 -16.92 35.72
CA GLU A 235 -10.10 -17.29 34.71
C GLU A 235 -8.85 -16.42 34.86
N LEU A 236 -7.69 -17.05 34.81
CA LEU A 236 -6.38 -16.39 34.75
C LEU A 236 -5.83 -16.49 33.33
N SER A 237 -5.41 -15.37 32.79
CA SER A 237 -4.64 -15.32 31.52
C SER A 237 -3.35 -14.54 31.76
N ALA A 238 -2.21 -15.12 31.36
CA ALA A 238 -0.90 -14.51 31.46
C ALA A 238 -0.08 -14.82 30.20
N GLY A 239 0.74 -13.88 29.75
CA GLY A 239 1.48 -14.09 28.52
C GLY A 239 2.77 -13.31 28.43
N ILE A 240 3.56 -13.66 27.41
CA ILE A 240 4.82 -13.02 27.02
C ILE A 240 4.69 -12.59 25.56
N ASP A 241 5.07 -11.34 25.26
CA ASP A 241 5.24 -10.81 23.90
C ASP A 241 6.65 -10.25 23.77
N VAL A 242 7.47 -10.87 22.92
CA VAL A 242 8.85 -10.45 22.66
C VAL A 242 8.98 -10.17 21.16
N ARG A 243 9.54 -9.00 20.81
CA ARG A 243 9.71 -8.58 19.42
C ARG A 243 11.11 -8.04 19.20
N TYR A 244 11.63 -8.36 18.02
CA TYR A 244 12.83 -7.73 17.48
C TYR A 244 12.47 -7.06 16.15
N TYR A 245 12.80 -5.78 16.01
CA TYR A 245 12.44 -4.96 14.87
C TYR A 245 13.64 -4.26 14.27
N ILE A 246 13.75 -4.30 12.95
CA ILE A 246 14.69 -3.51 12.16
C ILE A 246 13.90 -2.70 11.15
N GLY A 247 14.08 -1.38 11.16
CA GLY A 247 13.56 -0.46 10.14
C GLY A 247 14.71 0.06 9.28
N GLU A 248 14.48 0.09 7.97
CA GLU A 248 15.40 0.68 7.00
C GLU A 248 14.66 1.78 6.24
N HIS A 249 15.19 3.01 6.32
CA HIS A 249 14.63 4.18 5.66
C HIS A 249 15.71 4.82 4.81
N ASN A 250 15.48 4.89 3.51
CA ASN A 250 16.39 5.55 2.58
C ASN A 250 15.61 6.20 1.43
N ASN A 251 16.29 7.08 0.71
CA ASN A 251 15.79 7.66 -0.52
C ASN A 251 16.68 7.23 -1.68
N GLU A 252 16.05 6.88 -2.78
CA GLU A 252 16.68 6.47 -4.04
C GLU A 252 16.22 7.39 -5.16
N ILE A 253 17.14 7.91 -5.96
CA ILE A 253 16.80 8.65 -7.18
C ILE A 253 16.41 7.62 -8.25
N ILE A 254 15.20 7.75 -8.78
CA ILE A 254 14.68 6.80 -9.77
C ILE A 254 14.50 7.40 -11.16
N ASP A 255 14.46 8.72 -11.28
CA ASP A 255 14.33 9.41 -12.56
C ASP A 255 14.89 10.83 -12.45
N LEU A 256 15.85 11.16 -13.33
CA LEU A 256 16.44 12.49 -13.43
C LEU A 256 15.57 13.45 -14.25
N TYR A 257 14.61 12.93 -15.01
CA TYR A 257 13.76 13.72 -15.91
C TYR A 257 14.57 14.60 -16.88
N ASP A 258 15.56 14.03 -17.56
CA ASP A 258 16.43 14.66 -18.55
C ASP A 258 16.24 14.10 -19.97
#